data_08a5ada4e1bb45e0b30bc74ed28fd287
#
_entry.id   08a5ada4e1bb45e0b30bc74ed28fd287
#
_cell.length_a   1.000
_cell.length_b   1.000
_cell.length_c   1.000
_cell.angle_alpha   90.00
_cell.angle_beta   90.00
_cell.angle_gamma   90.00
#
_symmetry.space_group_name_H-M   'P 1'
#
loop_
_entity.id
_entity.type
_entity.pdbx_description
1 polymer ?
#
loop_
_entity_poly.entity_id
_entity_poly.type
_entity_poly.pdbx_seq_one_letter_code
_entity_poly.pdbx_strand_id
1 'polypeptide(L)'
;PARGMNGKYTYRIQVSPYDCTGCGSCVNVCLAKETAIAMRPLESQVKEAENWTYAVETVAIKQDAVSDKNVKASQFAKPYFEFSGACAGCGETPYIKLVTQLFGDRMYITNASGCSSAYGGSTPSFPYCTDKRGRGPAWAMSLFEDNAEYAYGYLLGQDAIQRQLREKVQILLDRNEAAAACRDYLEKGTDAKESRAVSDALLAALEGSVSEEADFIRQNREYLTKKSVWAYAVSYTHLRAHETLM
;
A
#
# COMPACT_ATOMS: atom_id res chain seq x y z
N PRO A 1 -28.08 2.34 2.95
CA PRO A 1 -27.39 3.33 2.13
C PRO A 1 -26.13 3.89 2.81
N ALA A 2 -25.05 4.08 2.04
CA ALA A 2 -23.83 4.70 2.56
C ALA A 2 -24.06 6.21 2.75
N ARG A 3 -23.99 6.71 3.99
CA ARG A 3 -24.13 8.15 4.28
C ARG A 3 -23.04 8.96 3.57
N GLY A 4 -23.43 10.05 2.92
CA GLY A 4 -22.52 10.94 2.19
C GLY A 4 -22.21 10.50 0.77
N MET A 5 -22.85 9.44 0.24
CA MET A 5 -22.69 8.96 -1.13
C MET A 5 -24.00 9.07 -1.94
N ASN A 6 -24.88 9.97 -1.58
CA ASN A 6 -26.15 10.29 -2.27
C ASN A 6 -26.99 9.05 -2.65
N GLY A 7 -26.95 8.00 -1.83
CA GLY A 7 -27.67 6.75 -2.09
C GLY A 7 -27.11 5.89 -3.22
N LYS A 8 -25.99 6.28 -3.84
CA LYS A 8 -25.37 5.57 -4.97
C LYS A 8 -24.87 4.18 -4.59
N TYR A 9 -24.45 4.00 -3.33
CA TYR A 9 -23.90 2.74 -2.83
C TYR A 9 -24.58 2.29 -1.55
N THR A 10 -24.61 0.98 -1.34
CA THR A 10 -24.87 0.36 -0.05
C THR A 10 -23.56 0.00 0.64
N TYR A 11 -23.55 0.10 1.97
CA TYR A 11 -22.38 -0.22 2.79
C TYR A 11 -22.68 -1.46 3.63
N ARG A 12 -21.73 -2.39 3.64
CA ARG A 12 -21.73 -3.56 4.53
C ARG A 12 -20.32 -3.73 5.09
N ILE A 13 -20.20 -4.04 6.36
CA ILE A 13 -18.97 -4.56 6.96
C ILE A 13 -18.97 -6.06 6.73
N GLN A 14 -17.87 -6.56 6.20
CA GLN A 14 -17.63 -7.98 5.99
C GLN A 14 -16.41 -8.41 6.79
N VAL A 15 -16.44 -9.59 7.35
CA VAL A 15 -15.31 -10.23 8.05
C VAL A 15 -14.92 -11.48 7.27
N SER A 16 -13.63 -11.76 7.16
CA SER A 16 -13.15 -13.06 6.71
C SER A 16 -13.27 -14.06 7.86
N PRO A 17 -14.15 -15.07 7.78
CA PRO A 17 -14.38 -15.99 8.90
C PRO A 17 -13.13 -16.79 9.26
N TYR A 18 -12.37 -17.21 8.25
CA TYR A 18 -11.19 -18.06 8.45
C TYR A 18 -9.95 -17.31 8.96
N ASP A 19 -9.90 -15.98 8.75
CA ASP A 19 -8.80 -15.13 9.24
C ASP A 19 -9.13 -14.46 10.56
N CYS A 20 -10.36 -14.59 11.03
CA CYS A 20 -10.80 -14.02 12.30
C CYS A 20 -10.25 -14.82 13.48
N THR A 21 -9.45 -14.19 14.34
CA THR A 21 -8.87 -14.84 15.53
C THR A 21 -9.87 -15.04 16.68
N GLY A 22 -11.08 -14.55 16.57
CA GLY A 22 -12.11 -14.68 17.61
C GLY A 22 -11.87 -13.85 18.87
N CYS A 23 -11.05 -12.82 18.82
CA CYS A 23 -10.64 -12.04 20.01
C CYS A 23 -11.75 -11.19 20.64
N GLY A 24 -12.89 -10.96 19.97
CA GLY A 24 -14.04 -10.20 20.50
C GLY A 24 -13.84 -8.68 20.54
N SER A 25 -12.67 -8.13 20.22
CA SER A 25 -12.38 -6.69 20.32
C SER A 25 -13.38 -5.83 19.54
N CYS A 26 -13.79 -6.24 18.34
CA CYS A 26 -14.78 -5.51 17.53
C CYS A 26 -16.18 -5.46 18.17
N VAL A 27 -16.57 -6.52 18.89
CA VAL A 27 -17.85 -6.57 19.62
C VAL A 27 -17.79 -5.63 20.83
N ASN A 28 -16.66 -5.65 21.57
CA ASN A 28 -16.50 -4.84 22.78
C ASN A 28 -16.46 -3.33 22.50
N VAL A 29 -15.93 -2.92 21.33
CA VAL A 29 -15.83 -1.50 20.96
C VAL A 29 -16.98 -1.04 20.04
N CYS A 30 -17.98 -1.85 19.82
CA CYS A 30 -19.11 -1.52 18.96
C CYS A 30 -19.90 -0.32 19.50
N LEU A 31 -19.94 0.79 18.76
CA LEU A 31 -20.63 2.03 19.13
C LEU A 31 -22.12 2.05 18.76
N ALA A 32 -22.65 0.98 18.20
CA ALA A 32 -24.08 0.90 17.89
C ALA A 32 -24.91 0.87 19.19
N LYS A 33 -26.08 1.55 19.16
CA LYS A 33 -27.00 1.56 20.33
C LYS A 33 -27.43 0.15 20.76
N GLU A 34 -27.62 -0.72 19.77
CA GLU A 34 -27.78 -2.18 19.95
C GLU A 34 -26.53 -2.80 19.30
N THR A 35 -25.95 -3.80 19.95
CA THR A 35 -24.74 -4.45 19.44
C THR A 35 -24.96 -4.97 18.02
N ALA A 36 -24.35 -4.32 17.05
CA ALA A 36 -24.50 -4.65 15.63
C ALA A 36 -23.61 -5.82 15.18
N ILE A 37 -22.67 -6.24 16.03
CA ILE A 37 -21.70 -7.30 15.78
C ILE A 37 -21.81 -8.30 16.94
N ALA A 38 -21.84 -9.60 16.64
CA ALA A 38 -21.87 -10.66 17.63
C ALA A 38 -20.90 -11.76 17.26
N MET A 39 -20.25 -12.36 18.27
CA MET A 39 -19.47 -13.57 18.07
C MET A 39 -20.40 -14.76 17.77
N ARG A 40 -20.01 -15.56 16.80
CA ARG A 40 -20.72 -16.77 16.38
C ARG A 40 -19.75 -17.92 16.18
N PRO A 41 -20.15 -19.19 16.37
CA PRO A 41 -19.31 -20.34 16.01
C PRO A 41 -18.93 -20.31 14.53
N LEU A 42 -17.70 -20.67 14.20
CA LEU A 42 -17.16 -20.62 12.83
C LEU A 42 -18.01 -21.44 11.85
N GLU A 43 -18.49 -22.61 12.27
CA GLU A 43 -19.29 -23.54 11.47
C GLU A 43 -20.59 -22.87 10.96
N SER A 44 -21.13 -21.93 11.72
CA SER A 44 -22.33 -21.18 11.33
C SER A 44 -22.04 -20.06 10.31
N GLN A 45 -20.76 -19.75 10.07
CA GLN A 45 -20.30 -18.63 9.24
C GLN A 45 -19.59 -19.06 7.95
N VAL A 46 -19.54 -20.34 7.64
CA VAL A 46 -18.84 -20.88 6.45
C VAL A 46 -19.31 -20.21 5.15
N LYS A 47 -20.61 -19.96 5.01
CA LYS A 47 -21.18 -19.28 3.85
C LYS A 47 -20.68 -17.83 3.70
N GLU A 48 -20.33 -17.16 4.78
CA GLU A 48 -19.77 -15.80 4.72
C GLU A 48 -18.33 -15.79 4.17
N ALA A 49 -17.61 -16.91 4.20
CA ALA A 49 -16.31 -17.03 3.53
C ALA A 49 -16.44 -16.95 2.01
N GLU A 50 -17.48 -17.55 1.43
CA GLU A 50 -17.79 -17.44 -0.01
C GLU A 50 -18.12 -15.98 -0.38
N ASN A 51 -18.93 -15.33 0.45
CA ASN A 51 -19.26 -13.91 0.28
C ASN A 51 -18.03 -13.00 0.38
N TRP A 52 -17.11 -13.33 1.28
CA TRP A 52 -15.83 -12.63 1.41
C TRP A 52 -14.99 -12.78 0.14
N THR A 53 -14.79 -14.00 -0.34
CA THR A 53 -14.03 -14.29 -1.56
C THR A 53 -14.61 -13.53 -2.75
N TYR A 54 -15.94 -13.58 -2.94
CA TYR A 54 -16.61 -12.84 -4.00
C TYR A 54 -16.36 -11.33 -3.88
N ALA A 55 -16.45 -10.77 -2.66
CA ALA A 55 -16.25 -9.33 -2.44
C ALA A 55 -14.82 -8.89 -2.79
N VAL A 56 -13.82 -9.69 -2.43
CA VAL A 56 -12.40 -9.36 -2.66
C VAL A 56 -12.00 -9.56 -4.14
N GLU A 57 -12.44 -10.65 -4.75
CA GLU A 57 -12.01 -11.02 -6.09
C GLU A 57 -12.81 -10.35 -7.21
N THR A 58 -14.11 -10.16 -7.00
CA THR A 58 -15.05 -9.74 -8.06
C THR A 58 -15.44 -8.28 -7.95
N VAL A 59 -15.66 -7.79 -6.73
CA VAL A 59 -16.17 -6.43 -6.52
C VAL A 59 -15.03 -5.41 -6.73
N ALA A 60 -15.18 -4.56 -7.75
CA ALA A 60 -14.21 -3.49 -8.02
C ALA A 60 -14.28 -2.39 -6.95
N ILE A 61 -13.12 -1.84 -6.61
CA ILE A 61 -13.02 -0.66 -5.75
C ILE A 61 -13.74 0.51 -6.41
N LYS A 62 -14.58 1.20 -5.65
CA LYS A 62 -15.33 2.37 -6.11
C LYS A 62 -14.44 3.61 -5.96
N GLN A 63 -13.71 3.96 -7.02
CA GLN A 63 -12.72 5.04 -6.99
C GLN A 63 -13.30 6.39 -6.58
N ASP A 64 -14.55 6.65 -6.93
CA ASP A 64 -15.28 7.86 -6.52
C ASP A 64 -15.67 7.89 -5.03
N ALA A 65 -15.56 6.77 -4.34
CA ALA A 65 -15.73 6.67 -2.89
C ALA A 65 -14.43 6.84 -2.12
N VAL A 66 -13.28 6.68 -2.80
CA VAL A 66 -11.95 6.81 -2.19
C VAL A 66 -11.54 8.27 -2.13
N SER A 67 -11.00 8.71 -0.99
CA SER A 67 -10.42 10.04 -0.85
C SER A 67 -9.34 10.02 0.23
N ASP A 68 -8.28 10.77 0.00
CA ASP A 68 -7.18 11.04 0.95
C ASP A 68 -7.50 12.19 1.92
N LYS A 69 -8.64 12.88 1.73
CA LYS A 69 -9.02 14.06 2.53
C LYS A 69 -9.53 13.73 3.93
N ASN A 70 -9.92 12.50 4.18
CA ASN A 70 -10.36 12.05 5.50
C ASN A 70 -10.21 10.52 5.66
N VAL A 71 -10.03 10.09 6.90
CA VAL A 71 -9.80 8.68 7.26
C VAL A 71 -10.96 7.77 6.80
N LYS A 72 -12.21 8.23 6.91
CA LYS A 72 -13.37 7.43 6.49
C LYS A 72 -13.32 7.06 5.00
N ALA A 73 -13.02 8.02 4.14
CA ALA A 73 -12.99 7.79 2.70
C ALA A 73 -11.75 7.02 2.27
N SER A 74 -10.61 7.18 2.96
CA SER A 74 -9.39 6.40 2.68
C SER A 74 -9.58 4.91 2.95
N GLN A 75 -10.50 4.52 3.86
CA GLN A 75 -10.77 3.11 4.17
C GLN A 75 -11.45 2.34 3.02
N PHE A 76 -11.94 3.02 2.00
CA PHE A 76 -12.45 2.38 0.77
C PHE A 76 -11.35 2.11 -0.27
N ALA A 77 -10.13 2.59 -0.05
CA ALA A 77 -8.97 2.21 -0.86
C ALA A 77 -8.56 0.76 -0.58
N LYS A 78 -7.91 0.11 -1.55
CA LYS A 78 -7.34 -1.22 -1.35
C LYS A 78 -6.33 -1.18 -0.20
N PRO A 79 -6.48 -2.01 0.83
CA PRO A 79 -5.42 -2.22 1.80
C PRO A 79 -4.34 -3.13 1.21
N TYR A 80 -3.07 -2.82 1.49
CA TYR A 80 -1.94 -3.67 1.13
C TYR A 80 -1.27 -4.30 2.35
N PHE A 81 -1.91 -4.16 3.51
CA PHE A 81 -1.53 -4.77 4.77
C PHE A 81 -2.79 -5.25 5.48
N GLU A 82 -2.96 -6.58 5.60
CA GLU A 82 -4.10 -7.22 6.29
C GLU A 82 -3.67 -8.57 6.87
N PHE A 83 -4.42 -9.05 7.86
CA PHE A 83 -4.25 -10.37 8.47
C PHE A 83 -2.86 -10.60 9.06
N SER A 84 -2.30 -9.57 9.68
CA SER A 84 -1.02 -9.67 10.39
C SER A 84 -1.13 -10.55 11.64
N GLY A 85 -0.04 -11.23 12.01
CA GLY A 85 0.05 -11.97 13.25
C GLY A 85 0.24 -11.10 14.50
N ALA A 86 -0.13 -9.83 14.46
CA ALA A 86 -0.05 -8.92 15.60
C ALA A 86 -1.03 -9.30 16.71
N CYS A 87 -0.77 -8.80 17.92
CA CYS A 87 -1.67 -9.00 19.06
C CYS A 87 -3.09 -8.49 18.77
N ALA A 88 -4.09 -9.14 19.34
CA ALA A 88 -5.47 -8.67 19.28
C ALA A 88 -5.57 -7.24 19.85
N GLY A 89 -6.20 -6.33 19.07
CA GLY A 89 -6.30 -4.93 19.45
C GLY A 89 -4.99 -4.14 19.37
N CYS A 90 -3.98 -4.62 18.61
CA CYS A 90 -2.75 -3.89 18.37
C CYS A 90 -3.01 -2.47 17.90
N GLY A 91 -2.45 -1.46 18.58
CA GLY A 91 -2.63 -0.04 18.24
C GLY A 91 -1.85 0.42 17.03
N GLU A 92 -0.87 -0.36 16.54
CA GLU A 92 0.02 0.00 15.44
C GLU A 92 -0.54 -0.40 14.08
N THR A 93 -1.13 -1.59 13.98
CA THR A 93 -1.58 -2.16 12.70
C THR A 93 -2.59 -1.32 11.93
N PRO A 94 -3.52 -0.57 12.57
CA PRO A 94 -4.43 0.33 11.87
C PRO A 94 -3.70 1.47 11.13
N TYR A 95 -2.61 1.98 11.69
CA TYR A 95 -1.79 3.02 11.05
C TYR A 95 -1.03 2.48 9.85
N ILE A 96 -0.43 1.29 10.00
CA ILE A 96 0.25 0.62 8.87
C ILE A 96 -0.74 0.36 7.74
N LYS A 97 -1.92 -0.17 8.06
CA LYS A 97 -2.99 -0.36 7.07
C LYS A 97 -3.33 0.93 6.36
N LEU A 98 -3.57 2.03 7.10
CA LEU A 98 -3.89 3.33 6.53
C LEU A 98 -2.79 3.84 5.59
N VAL A 99 -1.53 3.76 6.01
CA VAL A 99 -0.39 4.20 5.19
C VAL A 99 -0.31 3.36 3.91
N THR A 100 -0.53 2.05 3.99
CA THR A 100 -0.55 1.20 2.79
C THR A 100 -1.75 1.49 1.88
N GLN A 101 -2.89 1.92 2.41
CA GLN A 101 -4.02 2.34 1.58
C GLN A 101 -3.74 3.63 0.81
N LEU A 102 -2.90 4.50 1.34
CA LEU A 102 -2.53 5.78 0.71
C LEU A 102 -1.35 5.65 -0.27
N PHE A 103 -0.39 4.78 0.02
CA PHE A 103 0.89 4.73 -0.68
C PHE A 103 1.30 3.33 -1.15
N GLY A 104 0.60 2.27 -0.75
CA GLY A 104 1.03 0.89 -0.86
C GLY A 104 1.37 0.42 -2.27
N ASP A 105 0.75 0.98 -3.30
CA ASP A 105 1.03 0.66 -4.70
C ASP A 105 2.41 1.18 -5.19
N ARG A 106 3.07 2.03 -4.42
CA ARG A 106 4.37 2.67 -4.73
C ARG A 106 5.21 2.95 -3.48
N MET A 107 5.33 1.98 -2.60
CA MET A 107 5.90 2.16 -1.26
C MET A 107 7.08 1.23 -1.02
N TYR A 108 8.19 1.78 -0.51
CA TYR A 108 9.26 1.04 0.12
C TYR A 108 9.12 1.15 1.64
N ILE A 109 9.26 0.03 2.33
CA ILE A 109 9.25 -0.05 3.78
C ILE A 109 10.61 -0.57 4.23
N THR A 110 11.29 0.22 5.05
CA THR A 110 12.47 -0.22 5.82
C THR A 110 12.05 -0.38 7.26
N ASN A 111 12.27 -1.54 7.83
CA ASN A 111 11.80 -1.89 9.16
C ASN A 111 12.97 -2.13 10.11
N ALA A 112 12.91 -1.55 11.30
CA ALA A 112 13.79 -1.91 12.40
C ALA A 112 13.32 -3.19 13.08
N SER A 113 14.17 -3.81 13.90
CA SER A 113 13.78 -4.97 14.72
C SER A 113 12.73 -4.58 15.74
N GLY A 114 11.66 -5.37 15.85
CA GLY A 114 10.56 -5.10 16.80
C GLY A 114 9.27 -5.82 16.42
N CYS A 115 8.15 -5.36 16.98
CA CYS A 115 6.84 -5.96 16.68
C CYS A 115 6.49 -5.87 15.21
N SER A 116 6.73 -4.73 14.55
CA SER A 116 6.41 -4.53 13.14
C SER A 116 7.24 -5.42 12.21
N SER A 117 8.46 -5.79 12.57
CA SER A 117 9.24 -6.79 11.85
C SER A 117 8.74 -8.21 12.09
N ALA A 118 8.33 -8.52 13.32
CA ALA A 118 7.83 -9.84 13.68
C ALA A 118 6.53 -10.17 12.94
N TYR A 119 5.51 -9.31 12.99
CA TYR A 119 4.26 -9.57 12.29
C TYR A 119 4.26 -9.13 10.82
N GLY A 120 5.22 -8.32 10.40
CA GLY A 120 5.29 -7.77 9.04
C GLY A 120 6.17 -8.55 8.08
N GLY A 121 7.18 -9.28 8.57
CA GLY A 121 8.17 -9.96 7.72
C GLY A 121 8.57 -11.34 8.16
N SER A 122 8.06 -11.83 9.30
CA SER A 122 8.36 -13.18 9.77
C SER A 122 7.35 -14.19 9.24
N THR A 123 7.86 -15.33 8.80
CA THR A 123 7.04 -16.45 8.38
C THR A 123 6.26 -17.05 9.56
N PRO A 124 5.10 -17.67 9.34
CA PRO A 124 4.55 -18.05 8.03
C PRO A 124 3.63 -16.98 7.40
N SER A 125 3.28 -15.92 8.11
CA SER A 125 2.33 -14.92 7.61
C SER A 125 3.04 -13.62 7.22
N PHE A 126 3.02 -13.31 5.93
CA PHE A 126 3.47 -12.04 5.40
C PHE A 126 2.24 -11.20 5.05
N PRO A 127 1.90 -10.16 5.84
CA PRO A 127 0.61 -9.46 5.72
C PRO A 127 0.54 -8.47 4.57
N TYR A 128 1.66 -8.19 3.92
CA TYR A 128 1.69 -7.31 2.75
C TYR A 128 1.28 -8.05 1.49
N CYS A 129 0.52 -7.39 0.64
CA CYS A 129 0.03 -7.98 -0.61
C CYS A 129 0.20 -7.02 -1.79
N THR A 130 -0.06 -7.53 -2.99
CA THR A 130 -0.06 -6.74 -4.23
C THR A 130 -1.47 -6.55 -4.78
N ASP A 131 -1.62 -5.61 -5.70
CA ASP A 131 -2.82 -5.47 -6.52
C ASP A 131 -2.80 -6.48 -7.69
N LYS A 132 -3.87 -6.48 -8.50
CA LYS A 132 -4.00 -7.33 -9.70
C LYS A 132 -2.92 -7.08 -10.77
N ARG A 133 -2.18 -5.98 -10.67
CA ARG A 133 -1.06 -5.63 -11.56
C ARG A 133 0.30 -5.98 -10.97
N GLY A 134 0.34 -6.68 -9.82
CA GLY A 134 1.55 -7.04 -9.11
C GLY A 134 2.23 -5.88 -8.36
N ARG A 135 1.52 -4.77 -8.13
CA ARG A 135 2.04 -3.59 -7.43
C ARG A 135 1.68 -3.66 -5.96
N GLY A 136 2.63 -3.39 -5.09
CA GLY A 136 2.46 -3.40 -3.64
C GLY A 136 3.70 -2.89 -2.92
N PRO A 137 3.70 -2.84 -1.58
CA PRO A 137 4.85 -2.43 -0.80
C PRO A 137 6.02 -3.40 -1.01
N ALA A 138 7.22 -2.84 -1.17
CA ALA A 138 8.46 -3.59 -1.04
C ALA A 138 8.96 -3.42 0.40
N TRP A 139 9.15 -4.54 1.09
CA TRP A 139 9.51 -4.57 2.50
C TRP A 139 10.89 -5.14 2.71
N ALA A 140 11.69 -4.48 3.54
CA ALA A 140 12.99 -4.95 3.95
C ALA A 140 13.26 -4.56 5.41
N MET A 141 14.13 -5.31 6.08
CA MET A 141 14.49 -5.09 7.48
C MET A 141 16.01 -4.98 7.62
N SER A 142 16.46 -4.03 8.44
CA SER A 142 17.81 -4.03 8.97
C SER A 142 17.83 -4.65 10.37
N LEU A 143 18.81 -5.52 10.62
CA LEU A 143 19.04 -6.14 11.92
C LEU A 143 19.92 -5.27 12.85
N PHE A 144 20.50 -4.20 12.32
CA PHE A 144 21.50 -3.39 13.02
C PHE A 144 20.95 -2.09 13.62
N GLU A 145 19.63 -1.94 13.66
CA GLU A 145 18.94 -0.73 14.15
C GLU A 145 19.29 0.57 13.39
N ASP A 146 19.90 0.45 12.21
CA ASP A 146 20.29 1.52 11.30
C ASP A 146 19.17 1.86 10.28
N ASN A 147 17.94 1.70 10.71
CA ASN A 147 16.76 1.78 9.84
C ASN A 147 16.62 3.12 9.12
N ALA A 148 16.99 4.23 9.79
CA ALA A 148 16.91 5.56 9.20
C ALA A 148 17.93 5.72 8.07
N GLU A 149 19.15 5.28 8.27
CA GLU A 149 20.25 5.29 7.29
C GLU A 149 19.94 4.37 6.13
N TYR A 150 19.35 3.18 6.42
CA TYR A 150 18.92 2.22 5.41
C TYR A 150 17.80 2.81 4.52
N ALA A 151 16.79 3.46 5.13
CA ALA A 151 15.75 4.17 4.41
C ALA A 151 16.32 5.31 3.55
N TYR A 152 17.26 6.06 4.10
CA TYR A 152 17.91 7.14 3.39
C TYR A 152 18.73 6.62 2.19
N GLY A 153 19.43 5.49 2.35
CA GLY A 153 20.12 4.81 1.27
C GLY A 153 19.16 4.41 0.13
N TYR A 154 17.99 3.86 0.45
CA TYR A 154 16.95 3.58 -0.56
C TYR A 154 16.49 4.84 -1.29
N LEU A 155 16.28 5.93 -0.57
CA LEU A 155 15.87 7.20 -1.17
C LEU A 155 16.94 7.72 -2.15
N LEU A 156 18.21 7.76 -1.71
CA LEU A 156 19.32 8.21 -2.55
C LEU A 156 19.52 7.34 -3.79
N GLY A 157 19.45 6.01 -3.63
CA GLY A 157 19.56 5.06 -4.74
C GLY A 157 18.44 5.26 -5.76
N GLN A 158 17.22 5.44 -5.29
CA GLN A 158 16.06 5.70 -6.13
C GLN A 158 16.18 7.03 -6.89
N ASP A 159 16.58 8.10 -6.21
CA ASP A 159 16.78 9.41 -6.82
C ASP A 159 17.92 9.38 -7.87
N ALA A 160 18.96 8.59 -7.65
CA ALA A 160 20.03 8.42 -8.62
C ALA A 160 19.52 7.74 -9.92
N ILE A 161 18.77 6.66 -9.79
CA ILE A 161 18.18 5.97 -10.95
C ILE A 161 17.16 6.87 -11.67
N GLN A 162 16.32 7.58 -10.92
CA GLN A 162 15.36 8.51 -11.52
C GLN A 162 16.05 9.66 -12.29
N ARG A 163 17.17 10.15 -11.82
CA ARG A 163 17.96 11.14 -12.58
C ARG A 163 18.44 10.56 -13.91
N GLN A 164 19.03 9.36 -13.91
CA GLN A 164 19.46 8.69 -15.13
C GLN A 164 18.30 8.46 -16.11
N LEU A 165 17.15 8.03 -15.60
CA LEU A 165 15.93 7.86 -16.41
C LEU A 165 15.50 9.17 -17.06
N ARG A 166 15.49 10.27 -16.31
CA ARG A 166 15.14 11.60 -16.83
C ARG A 166 16.14 12.08 -17.90
N GLU A 167 17.43 11.80 -17.73
CA GLU A 167 18.46 12.10 -18.74
C GLU A 167 18.19 11.31 -20.02
N LYS A 168 17.88 10.01 -19.92
CA LYS A 168 17.54 9.19 -21.10
C LYS A 168 16.25 9.66 -21.77
N VAL A 169 15.22 10.03 -21.00
CA VAL A 169 13.98 10.62 -21.54
C VAL A 169 14.25 11.96 -22.24
N GLN A 170 15.17 12.79 -21.73
CA GLN A 170 15.53 14.03 -22.38
C GLN A 170 16.21 13.79 -23.73
N ILE A 171 17.10 12.79 -23.82
CA ILE A 171 17.75 12.41 -25.10
C ILE A 171 16.70 11.96 -26.13
N LEU A 172 15.70 11.17 -25.72
CA LEU A 172 14.59 10.77 -26.61
C LEU A 172 13.78 11.97 -27.07
N LEU A 173 13.50 12.92 -26.16
CA LEU A 173 12.79 14.16 -26.50
C LEU A 173 13.58 14.99 -27.54
N ASP A 174 14.88 15.13 -27.37
CA ASP A 174 15.76 15.88 -28.28
C ASP A 174 15.83 15.24 -29.68
N ARG A 175 15.69 13.90 -29.74
CA ARG A 175 15.55 13.14 -30.99
C ARG A 175 14.15 13.14 -31.56
N ASN A 176 13.19 13.80 -30.93
CA ASN A 176 11.77 13.81 -31.27
C ASN A 176 11.12 12.41 -31.25
N GLU A 177 11.67 11.48 -30.49
CA GLU A 177 11.15 10.13 -30.28
C GLU A 177 10.14 10.15 -29.11
N ALA A 178 8.91 9.72 -29.33
CA ALA A 178 7.82 9.76 -28.37
C ALA A 178 7.69 11.14 -27.65
N ALA A 179 7.94 12.24 -28.36
CA ALA A 179 8.17 13.56 -27.80
C ALA A 179 7.07 14.06 -26.83
N ALA A 180 5.81 13.76 -27.12
CA ALA A 180 4.69 14.16 -26.25
C ALA A 180 4.78 13.45 -24.88
N ALA A 181 4.95 12.13 -24.89
CA ALA A 181 5.04 11.34 -23.65
C ALA A 181 6.30 11.67 -22.86
N CYS A 182 7.43 11.92 -23.53
CA CYS A 182 8.68 12.36 -22.90
C CYS A 182 8.52 13.69 -22.19
N ARG A 183 7.86 14.66 -22.82
CA ARG A 183 7.60 15.98 -22.23
C ARG A 183 6.71 15.87 -20.99
N ASP A 184 5.60 15.13 -21.09
CA ASP A 184 4.69 14.94 -19.97
C ASP A 184 5.38 14.25 -18.79
N TYR A 185 6.24 13.27 -19.07
CA TYR A 185 7.01 12.61 -18.01
C TYR A 185 8.04 13.55 -17.36
N LEU A 186 8.75 14.35 -18.14
CA LEU A 186 9.72 15.31 -17.58
C LEU A 186 9.06 16.39 -16.71
N GLU A 187 7.83 16.78 -17.06
CA GLU A 187 7.06 17.77 -16.30
C GLU A 187 6.42 17.17 -15.05
N LYS A 188 5.77 16.00 -15.16
CA LYS A 188 4.88 15.43 -14.14
C LYS A 188 5.39 14.16 -13.48
N GLY A 189 6.48 13.57 -13.96
CA GLY A 189 7.01 12.30 -13.47
C GLY A 189 7.44 12.31 -11.99
N THR A 190 7.67 13.49 -11.41
CA THR A 190 7.97 13.65 -9.98
C THR A 190 6.75 13.95 -9.12
N ASP A 191 5.59 14.23 -9.72
CA ASP A 191 4.36 14.45 -8.99
C ASP A 191 3.82 13.14 -8.39
N ALA A 192 3.42 13.15 -7.13
CA ALA A 192 2.98 11.96 -6.41
C ALA A 192 1.68 11.32 -6.98
N LYS A 193 0.82 12.12 -7.63
CA LYS A 193 -0.47 11.66 -8.16
C LYS A 193 -0.40 11.35 -9.66
N GLU A 194 0.37 12.13 -10.41
CA GLU A 194 0.43 12.04 -11.87
C GLU A 194 1.55 11.13 -12.37
N SER A 195 2.63 10.94 -11.58
CA SER A 195 3.83 10.20 -12.00
C SER A 195 3.51 8.82 -12.58
N ARG A 196 2.51 8.12 -12.05
CA ARG A 196 2.13 6.80 -12.54
C ARG A 196 1.52 6.86 -13.93
N ALA A 197 0.57 7.77 -14.15
CA ALA A 197 -0.12 7.90 -15.42
C ALA A 197 0.85 8.27 -16.54
N VAL A 198 1.76 9.21 -16.28
CA VAL A 198 2.76 9.62 -17.28
C VAL A 198 3.84 8.58 -17.49
N SER A 199 4.18 7.77 -16.46
CA SER A 199 5.10 6.63 -16.61
C SER A 199 4.50 5.52 -17.45
N ASP A 200 3.25 5.15 -17.23
CA ASP A 200 2.53 4.15 -18.01
C ASP A 200 2.37 4.62 -19.48
N ALA A 201 2.06 5.90 -19.71
CA ALA A 201 1.98 6.50 -21.06
C ALA A 201 3.34 6.51 -21.78
N LEU A 202 4.42 6.84 -21.08
CA LEU A 202 5.77 6.80 -21.63
C LEU A 202 6.16 5.38 -22.05
N LEU A 203 5.93 4.39 -21.21
CA LEU A 203 6.22 2.99 -21.54
C LEU A 203 5.42 2.51 -22.76
N ALA A 204 4.13 2.85 -22.84
CA ALA A 204 3.31 2.52 -23.99
C ALA A 204 3.81 3.20 -25.29
N ALA A 205 4.23 4.46 -25.22
CA ALA A 205 4.79 5.19 -26.35
C ALA A 205 6.14 4.63 -26.85
N LEU A 206 6.88 3.96 -25.96
CA LEU A 206 8.20 3.36 -26.26
C LEU A 206 8.11 1.86 -26.60
N GLU A 207 6.92 1.26 -26.68
CA GLU A 207 6.77 -0.20 -26.83
C GLU A 207 7.44 -0.75 -28.09
N GLY A 208 7.45 0.00 -29.18
CA GLY A 208 8.10 -0.39 -30.46
C GLY A 208 9.49 0.20 -30.69
N SER A 209 10.02 1.01 -29.77
CA SER A 209 11.32 1.64 -29.94
C SER A 209 12.46 0.65 -29.72
N VAL A 210 13.49 0.72 -30.57
CA VAL A 210 14.72 -0.10 -30.51
C VAL A 210 15.94 0.70 -30.08
N SER A 211 15.76 1.92 -29.60
CA SER A 211 16.86 2.77 -29.11
C SER A 211 17.40 2.26 -27.78
N GLU A 212 18.70 2.43 -27.53
CA GLU A 212 19.36 2.06 -26.28
C GLU A 212 18.71 2.74 -25.08
N GLU A 213 18.31 4.00 -25.24
CA GLU A 213 17.61 4.77 -24.21
C GLU A 213 16.26 4.19 -23.88
N ALA A 214 15.48 3.77 -24.87
CA ALA A 214 14.18 3.13 -24.64
C ALA A 214 14.34 1.77 -23.96
N ASP A 215 15.38 1.01 -24.30
CA ASP A 215 15.71 -0.25 -23.61
C ASP A 215 16.08 -0.02 -22.16
N PHE A 216 16.91 0.97 -21.87
CA PHE A 216 17.25 1.35 -20.50
C PHE A 216 16.00 1.74 -19.69
N ILE A 217 15.09 2.52 -20.27
CA ILE A 217 13.84 2.94 -19.63
C ILE A 217 12.96 1.71 -19.35
N ARG A 218 12.83 0.78 -20.29
CA ARG A 218 12.03 -0.45 -20.09
C ARG A 218 12.61 -1.36 -19.01
N GLN A 219 13.94 -1.52 -18.96
CA GLN A 219 14.63 -2.31 -17.94
C GLN A 219 14.46 -1.72 -16.54
N ASN A 220 14.39 -0.40 -16.43
CA ASN A 220 14.25 0.33 -15.17
C ASN A 220 12.83 0.86 -14.94
N ARG A 221 11.83 0.28 -15.59
CA ARG A 221 10.42 0.73 -15.54
C ARG A 221 9.84 0.91 -14.15
N GLU A 222 10.32 0.12 -13.19
CA GLU A 222 9.84 0.19 -11.81
C GLU A 222 10.20 1.50 -11.11
N TYR A 223 11.26 2.17 -11.57
CA TYR A 223 11.75 3.43 -11.01
C TYR A 223 11.17 4.67 -11.68
N LEU A 224 10.40 4.53 -12.77
CA LEU A 224 9.75 5.66 -13.42
C LEU A 224 8.72 6.34 -12.52
N THR A 225 7.90 5.56 -11.82
CA THR A 225 6.92 6.11 -10.88
C THR A 225 7.60 6.51 -9.59
N LYS A 226 7.33 7.74 -9.12
CA LYS A 226 7.81 8.20 -7.82
C LYS A 226 7.31 7.31 -6.70
N LYS A 227 8.22 6.75 -5.92
CA LYS A 227 7.91 5.90 -4.76
C LYS A 227 8.15 6.66 -3.46
N SER A 228 7.38 6.32 -2.45
CA SER A 228 7.59 6.81 -1.09
C SER A 228 8.46 5.81 -0.30
N VAL A 229 9.36 6.30 0.52
CA VAL A 229 10.18 5.49 1.43
C VAL A 229 9.70 5.73 2.86
N TRP A 230 9.41 4.66 3.58
CA TRP A 230 8.87 4.68 4.93
C TRP A 230 9.79 3.91 5.87
N ALA A 231 10.38 4.62 6.84
CA ALA A 231 11.15 4.01 7.90
C ALA A 231 10.21 3.66 9.06
N TYR A 232 10.02 2.36 9.32
CA TYR A 232 9.31 1.90 10.50
C TYR A 232 10.34 1.72 11.62
N ALA A 233 10.44 2.74 12.47
CA ALA A 233 11.28 2.71 13.66
C ALA A 233 10.74 1.69 14.67
N VAL A 234 11.50 1.40 15.71
CA VAL A 234 11.22 0.37 16.72
C VAL A 234 9.86 0.60 17.37
N SER A 235 8.87 -0.20 17.02
CA SER A 235 7.50 -0.09 17.50
C SER A 235 7.37 -0.40 19.01
N TYR A 236 8.08 -1.41 19.48
CA TYR A 236 8.03 -1.84 20.88
C TYR A 236 8.56 -0.78 21.85
N THR A 237 9.68 -0.16 21.53
CA THR A 237 10.34 0.81 22.41
C THR A 237 9.55 2.12 22.54
N HIS A 238 8.87 2.56 21.49
CA HIS A 238 8.18 3.85 21.47
C HIS A 238 6.72 3.80 21.91
N LEU A 239 6.03 2.67 21.69
CA LEU A 239 4.60 2.54 21.98
C LEU A 239 4.31 1.79 23.28
N ARG A 240 5.22 0.93 23.77
CA ARG A 240 5.04 0.11 24.97
C ARG A 240 6.00 0.38 26.11
N ALA A 241 7.09 1.09 25.88
CA ALA A 241 8.04 1.41 26.96
C ALA A 241 7.40 2.24 28.10
N HIS A 242 6.31 2.95 27.82
CA HIS A 242 5.55 3.68 28.84
C HIS A 242 4.64 2.79 29.68
N GLU A 243 4.27 1.60 29.21
CA GLU A 243 3.40 0.68 29.97
C GLU A 243 4.17 -0.16 31.00
N THR A 244 5.50 -0.28 30.86
CA THR A 244 6.34 -1.05 31.78
C THR A 244 6.86 -0.24 32.98
N LEU A 245 6.60 1.06 33.01
CA LEU A 245 6.99 1.95 34.12
C LEU A 245 5.83 2.30 35.07
N MET A 246 4.69 1.70 34.87
CA MET A 246 3.54 1.71 35.77
C MET A 246 3.30 0.30 36.29
#